data_8a8b9863930fac179d3b179d93ffe3bc
#
_entry.id   8a8b9863930fac179d3b179d93ffe3bc
#
_cell.length_a   1.000
_cell.length_b   1.000
_cell.length_c   1.000
_cell.angle_alpha   90.00
_cell.angle_beta   90.00
_cell.angle_gamma   90.00
#
_symmetry.space_group_name_H-M   'P 1'
#
loop_
_entity.id
_entity.type
_entity.pdbx_description
1 polymer ?
#
loop_
_entity_poly.entity_id
_entity_poly.type
_entity_poly.pdbx_seq_one_letter_code
_entity_poly.pdbx_strand_id
1 'polypeptide(L)'
;MHEIRIQIRWRDMDAYGHVNNAVYLNYLEDCRDAWALGVLGGVADTWDFVLAHVGIDYRSQLTQDDGEVIVRCWLDSFGRSSVCTREEIVKLDGTVSAEAESVIVPRSPDEPKSRPLTEEERAILQRELDGA
;
A
#
# COMPACT_ATOMS: atom_id res chain seq x y z
N MET A 1 11.40 -1.18 3.48
CA MET A 1 10.05 -1.62 3.90
C MET A 1 9.44 -0.61 4.85
N HIS A 2 8.24 -0.20 4.60
CA HIS A 2 7.49 0.67 5.50
C HIS A 2 6.51 -0.17 6.31
N GLU A 3 6.36 0.15 7.59
CA GLU A 3 5.52 -0.61 8.50
C GLU A 3 4.71 0.35 9.35
N ILE A 4 3.41 0.09 9.47
CA ILE A 4 2.53 0.86 10.35
C ILE A 4 1.68 -0.11 11.19
N ARG A 5 1.17 0.39 12.31
CA ARG A 5 0.19 -0.32 13.13
C ARG A 5 -1.16 0.35 12.98
N ILE A 6 -2.20 -0.45 12.82
CA ILE A 6 -3.58 0.04 12.69
C ILE A 6 -4.42 -0.66 13.74
N GLN A 7 -5.16 0.14 14.51
CA GLN A 7 -6.14 -0.39 15.45
C GLN A 7 -7.40 -0.80 14.69
N ILE A 8 -7.86 -2.02 14.92
CA ILE A 8 -9.13 -2.51 14.35
C ILE A 8 -10.26 -1.88 15.17
N ARG A 9 -11.19 -1.22 14.47
CA ARG A 9 -12.32 -0.54 15.10
C ARG A 9 -13.58 -1.36 14.96
N TRP A 10 -14.51 -1.16 15.88
CA TRP A 10 -15.82 -1.81 15.81
C TRP A 10 -16.49 -1.58 14.45
N ARG A 11 -16.42 -0.37 13.92
CA ARG A 11 -17.04 -0.03 12.63
C ARG A 11 -16.34 -0.64 11.41
N ASP A 12 -15.17 -1.24 11.60
CA ASP A 12 -14.47 -1.98 10.54
C ASP A 12 -15.10 -3.35 10.32
N MET A 13 -15.90 -3.81 11.29
CA MET A 13 -16.56 -5.11 11.26
C MET A 13 -17.81 -5.07 10.39
N ASP A 14 -18.16 -6.20 9.79
CA ASP A 14 -19.41 -6.38 9.07
C ASP A 14 -20.39 -7.25 9.86
N ALA A 15 -21.53 -7.54 9.23
CA ALA A 15 -22.58 -8.36 9.86
C ALA A 15 -22.16 -9.81 10.14
N TYR A 16 -21.08 -10.27 9.52
CA TYR A 16 -20.57 -11.63 9.72
C TYR A 16 -19.61 -11.72 10.91
N GLY A 17 -19.31 -10.62 11.56
CA GLY A 17 -18.46 -10.61 12.75
C GLY A 17 -16.96 -10.53 12.50
N HIS A 18 -16.54 -10.19 11.30
CA HIS A 18 -15.12 -9.95 10.98
C HIS A 18 -14.93 -8.65 10.21
N VAL A 19 -13.68 -8.23 10.13
CA VAL A 19 -13.34 -7.03 9.36
C VAL A 19 -13.82 -7.22 7.93
N ASN A 20 -14.56 -6.23 7.43
CA ASN A 20 -15.10 -6.25 6.07
C ASN A 20 -13.97 -6.31 5.05
N ASN A 21 -14.16 -7.10 3.99
CA ASN A 21 -13.16 -7.27 2.93
C ASN A 21 -12.69 -5.93 2.35
N ALA A 22 -13.58 -4.96 2.20
CA ALA A 22 -13.25 -3.65 1.66
C ALA A 22 -12.38 -2.82 2.61
N VAL A 23 -12.49 -3.04 3.91
CA VAL A 23 -11.70 -2.33 4.92
C VAL A 23 -10.22 -2.74 4.85
N TYR A 24 -9.92 -3.97 4.48
CA TYR A 24 -8.53 -4.40 4.23
C TYR A 24 -7.85 -3.47 3.22
N LEU A 25 -8.57 -3.06 2.19
CA LEU A 25 -8.04 -2.14 1.18
C LEU A 25 -7.69 -0.77 1.77
N ASN A 26 -8.46 -0.31 2.75
CA ASN A 26 -8.16 0.93 3.47
C ASN A 26 -6.89 0.80 4.29
N TYR A 27 -6.69 -0.34 4.95
CA TYR A 27 -5.45 -0.60 5.71
C TYR A 27 -4.24 -0.59 4.79
N LEU A 28 -4.35 -1.22 3.62
CA LEU A 28 -3.27 -1.25 2.63
C LEU A 28 -2.97 0.15 2.11
N GLU A 29 -4.00 0.94 1.83
CA GLU A 29 -3.86 2.32 1.34
C GLU A 29 -3.11 3.18 2.33
N ASP A 30 -3.46 3.11 3.61
CA ASP A 30 -2.79 3.89 4.65
C ASP A 30 -1.29 3.62 4.68
N CYS A 31 -0.89 2.36 4.57
CA CYS A 31 0.53 1.99 4.56
C CYS A 31 1.22 2.38 3.26
N ARG A 32 0.57 2.14 2.13
CA ARG A 32 1.12 2.49 0.82
C ARG A 32 1.31 4.00 0.66
N ASP A 33 0.34 4.80 1.12
CA ASP A 33 0.44 6.25 1.06
C ASP A 33 1.60 6.76 1.93
N ALA A 34 1.76 6.20 3.13
CA ALA A 34 2.87 6.56 4.00
C ALA A 34 4.21 6.15 3.39
N TRP A 35 4.29 4.97 2.77
CA TRP A 35 5.47 4.53 2.05
C TRP A 35 5.82 5.49 0.90
N ALA A 36 4.83 5.82 0.07
CA ALA A 36 5.04 6.70 -1.07
C ALA A 36 5.51 8.09 -0.64
N LEU A 37 4.91 8.64 0.40
CA LEU A 37 5.31 9.94 0.94
C LEU A 37 6.76 9.91 1.44
N GLY A 38 7.14 8.86 2.14
CA GLY A 38 8.50 8.70 2.67
C GLY A 38 9.56 8.55 1.57
N VAL A 39 9.23 7.85 0.49
CA VAL A 39 10.18 7.55 -0.59
C VAL A 39 10.21 8.64 -1.65
N LEU A 40 9.05 9.12 -2.08
CA LEU A 40 8.91 10.01 -3.23
C LEU A 40 8.53 11.46 -2.88
N GLY A 41 8.13 11.71 -1.64
CA GLY A 41 7.59 13.02 -1.24
C GLY A 41 8.55 14.20 -1.39
N GLY A 42 9.85 13.94 -1.46
CA GLY A 42 10.86 14.99 -1.67
C GLY A 42 10.98 15.43 -3.12
N VAL A 43 10.50 14.65 -4.08
CA VAL A 43 10.67 14.92 -5.53
C VAL A 43 9.35 14.89 -6.29
N ALA A 44 8.27 14.44 -5.68
CA ALA A 44 6.98 14.30 -6.34
C ALA A 44 5.85 14.70 -5.39
N ASP A 45 4.74 15.17 -5.97
CA ASP A 45 3.48 15.28 -5.25
C ASP A 45 2.82 13.90 -5.29
N THR A 46 2.85 13.19 -4.16
CA THR A 46 2.31 11.83 -4.10
C THR A 46 0.80 11.76 -4.25
N TRP A 47 0.10 12.88 -4.13
CA TRP A 47 -1.33 12.96 -4.43
C TRP A 47 -1.63 12.80 -5.91
N ASP A 48 -0.64 13.00 -6.78
CA ASP A 48 -0.77 12.79 -8.22
C ASP A 48 -0.58 11.31 -8.62
N PHE A 49 -0.22 10.44 -7.67
CA PHE A 49 -0.17 9.01 -7.92
C PHE A 49 -1.52 8.39 -7.58
N VAL A 50 -2.05 7.59 -8.49
CA VAL A 50 -3.36 6.94 -8.30
C VAL A 50 -3.22 5.43 -8.41
N LEU A 51 -4.09 4.73 -7.70
CA LEU A 51 -4.13 3.27 -7.75
C LEU A 51 -4.71 2.83 -9.08
N ALA A 52 -3.95 2.04 -9.83
CA ALA A 52 -4.37 1.47 -11.11
C ALA A 52 -4.82 0.02 -10.96
N HIS A 53 -4.25 -0.70 -9.99
CA HIS A 53 -4.55 -2.11 -9.79
C HIS A 53 -4.25 -2.49 -8.34
N VAL A 54 -5.06 -3.39 -7.79
CA VAL A 54 -4.77 -4.07 -6.54
C VAL A 54 -5.29 -5.49 -6.62
N GLY A 55 -4.43 -6.45 -6.28
CA GLY A 55 -4.80 -7.85 -6.09
C GLY A 55 -4.55 -8.22 -4.64
N ILE A 56 -5.51 -8.86 -3.99
CA ILE A 56 -5.41 -9.23 -2.59
C ILE A 56 -5.84 -10.68 -2.39
N ASP A 57 -5.06 -11.41 -1.61
CA ASP A 57 -5.38 -12.75 -1.14
C ASP A 57 -5.66 -12.69 0.35
N TYR A 58 -6.85 -13.09 0.74
CA TYR A 58 -7.27 -13.16 2.13
C TYR A 58 -6.88 -14.52 2.69
N ARG A 59 -5.99 -14.54 3.68
CA ARG A 59 -5.44 -15.78 4.25
C ARG A 59 -6.10 -16.19 5.57
N SER A 60 -6.37 -15.22 6.43
CA SER A 60 -7.06 -15.45 7.70
C SER A 60 -7.90 -14.25 8.06
N GLN A 61 -9.02 -14.50 8.72
CA GLN A 61 -9.96 -13.46 9.08
C GLN A 61 -9.43 -12.59 10.22
N LEU A 62 -9.80 -11.32 10.19
CA LEU A 62 -9.55 -10.38 11.27
C LEU A 62 -10.84 -10.10 12.01
N THR A 63 -10.74 -9.98 13.32
CA THR A 63 -11.83 -9.55 14.17
C THR A 63 -11.35 -8.41 15.07
N GLN A 64 -12.27 -7.72 15.72
CA GLN A 64 -11.90 -6.67 16.66
C GLN A 64 -11.07 -7.22 17.83
N ASP A 65 -11.24 -8.50 18.17
CA ASP A 65 -10.47 -9.15 19.23
C ASP A 65 -8.98 -9.25 18.91
N ASP A 66 -8.59 -9.18 17.63
CA ASP A 66 -7.19 -9.12 17.24
C ASP A 66 -6.52 -7.80 17.68
N GLY A 67 -7.31 -6.77 17.97
CA GLY A 67 -6.86 -5.49 18.49
C GLY A 67 -6.20 -4.60 17.46
N GLU A 68 -4.99 -4.95 17.07
CA GLU A 68 -4.21 -4.21 16.08
C GLU A 68 -3.67 -5.15 15.02
N VAL A 69 -3.34 -4.58 13.85
CA VAL A 69 -2.60 -5.27 12.81
C VAL A 69 -1.35 -4.48 12.46
N ILE A 70 -0.37 -5.18 11.95
CA ILE A 70 0.83 -4.60 11.37
C ILE A 70 0.65 -4.67 9.85
N VAL A 71 0.78 -3.54 9.18
CA VAL A 71 0.70 -3.47 7.73
C VAL A 71 2.07 -3.08 7.20
N ARG A 72 2.55 -3.82 6.22
CA ARG A 72 3.86 -3.60 5.61
C ARG A 72 3.71 -3.33 4.14
N CYS A 73 4.55 -2.43 3.63
CA CYS A 73 4.59 -2.07 2.22
C CYS A 73 6.04 -1.93 1.77
N TRP A 74 6.36 -2.49 0.62
CA TRP A 74 7.70 -2.35 0.02
C TRP A 74 7.59 -2.30 -1.49
N LEU A 75 8.62 -1.74 -2.11
CA LEU A 75 8.71 -1.66 -3.56
C LEU A 75 9.06 -3.03 -4.14
N ASP A 76 8.31 -3.47 -5.12
CA ASP A 76 8.57 -4.69 -5.87
C ASP A 76 9.30 -4.39 -7.18
N SER A 77 8.76 -3.45 -7.94
CA SER A 77 9.32 -3.07 -9.25
C SER A 77 8.74 -1.74 -9.71
N PHE A 78 9.31 -1.18 -10.76
CA PHE A 78 8.71 -0.02 -11.42
C PHE A 78 8.97 -0.09 -12.92
N GLY A 79 8.04 0.46 -13.69
CA GLY A 79 8.12 0.54 -15.13
C GLY A 79 8.32 1.98 -15.59
N ARG A 80 7.94 2.24 -16.83
CA ARG A 80 8.05 3.59 -17.40
C ARG A 80 7.11 4.58 -16.70
N SER A 81 5.87 4.15 -16.42
CA SER A 81 4.80 4.98 -15.87
C SER A 81 4.06 4.25 -14.76
N SER A 82 4.71 3.35 -14.07
CA SER A 82 4.08 2.54 -13.04
C SER A 82 5.04 2.23 -11.90
N VAL A 83 4.48 2.08 -10.70
CA VAL A 83 5.21 1.65 -9.51
C VAL A 83 4.43 0.49 -8.90
N CYS A 84 5.09 -0.65 -8.78
CA CYS A 84 4.49 -1.86 -8.21
C CYS A 84 4.97 -2.06 -6.79
N THR A 85 4.04 -2.15 -5.86
CA THR A 85 4.33 -2.40 -4.46
C THR A 85 3.74 -3.73 -4.01
N ARG A 86 4.32 -4.29 -2.97
CA ARG A 86 3.75 -5.42 -2.25
C ARG A 86 3.40 -5.00 -0.85
N GLU A 87 2.32 -5.55 -0.35
CA GLU A 87 1.83 -5.27 0.99
C GLU A 87 1.44 -6.57 1.69
N GLU A 88 1.48 -6.54 3.00
CA GLU A 88 0.92 -7.61 3.82
C GLU A 88 0.28 -7.03 5.08
N ILE A 89 -0.76 -7.72 5.55
CA ILE A 89 -1.42 -7.43 6.81
C ILE A 89 -1.16 -8.61 7.73
N VAL A 90 -0.56 -8.35 8.88
CA VAL A 90 -0.10 -9.37 9.81
C VAL A 90 -0.70 -9.13 11.18
N LYS A 91 -1.21 -10.18 11.81
CA LYS A 91 -1.66 -10.12 13.20
C LYS A 91 -0.46 -9.96 14.13
N LEU A 92 -0.70 -9.52 15.37
CA LEU A 92 0.37 -9.33 16.33
C LEU A 92 1.12 -10.63 16.66
N ASP A 93 0.48 -11.78 16.50
CA ASP A 93 1.12 -13.09 16.71
C ASP A 93 1.95 -13.57 15.50
N GLY A 94 2.04 -12.77 14.44
CA GLY A 94 2.77 -13.11 13.23
C GLY A 94 1.97 -13.82 12.15
N THR A 95 0.69 -14.12 12.41
CA THR A 95 -0.17 -14.76 11.39
C THR A 95 -0.45 -13.78 10.26
N VAL A 96 -0.17 -14.19 9.02
CA VAL A 96 -0.48 -13.38 7.84
C VAL A 96 -1.98 -13.44 7.59
N SER A 97 -2.63 -12.29 7.63
CA SER A 97 -4.06 -12.16 7.37
C SER A 97 -4.35 -11.92 5.91
N ALA A 98 -3.53 -11.13 5.23
CA ALA A 98 -3.69 -10.85 3.80
C ALA A 98 -2.35 -10.52 3.17
N GLU A 99 -2.23 -10.83 1.89
CA GLU A 99 -1.10 -10.46 1.04
C GLU A 99 -1.65 -9.76 -0.19
N ALA A 100 -0.97 -8.73 -0.64
CA ALA A 100 -1.44 -7.93 -1.76
C ALA A 100 -0.31 -7.46 -2.66
N GLU A 101 -0.69 -7.15 -3.88
CA GLU A 101 0.14 -6.42 -4.82
C GLU A 101 -0.66 -5.24 -5.35
N SER A 102 0.01 -4.13 -5.55
CA SER A 102 -0.63 -2.90 -6.02
C SER A 102 0.20 -2.25 -7.10
N VAL A 103 -0.49 -1.57 -8.01
CA VAL A 103 0.16 -0.74 -9.03
C VAL A 103 -0.38 0.68 -8.89
N ILE A 104 0.52 1.63 -8.66
CA ILE A 104 0.16 3.04 -8.68
C ILE A 104 0.84 3.68 -9.89
N VAL A 105 0.18 4.68 -10.45
CA VAL A 105 0.66 5.38 -11.63
C VAL A 105 0.66 6.88 -11.38
N PRO A 106 1.74 7.59 -11.76
CA PRO A 106 1.77 9.05 -11.67
C PRO A 106 0.87 9.64 -12.75
N ARG A 107 0.13 10.65 -12.39
CA ARG A 107 -0.75 11.34 -13.32
C ARG A 107 -0.19 12.70 -13.68
N SER A 108 -0.51 13.14 -14.90
CA SER A 108 -0.25 14.50 -15.30
C SER A 108 -1.15 15.44 -14.51
N PRO A 109 -0.63 16.53 -13.91
CA PRO A 109 -1.46 17.45 -13.14
C PRO A 109 -2.50 18.18 -13.99
N ASP A 110 -2.26 18.30 -15.30
CA ASP A 110 -3.11 19.08 -16.21
C ASP A 110 -4.03 18.22 -17.07
N GLU A 111 -3.83 16.92 -17.10
CA GLU A 111 -4.57 16.01 -17.98
C GLU A 111 -4.96 14.72 -17.22
N PRO A 112 -6.13 14.14 -17.52
CA PRO A 112 -6.57 12.91 -16.86
C PRO A 112 -5.90 11.67 -17.45
N LYS A 113 -4.58 11.64 -17.50
CA LYS A 113 -3.80 10.51 -18.00
C LYS A 113 -2.51 10.34 -17.22
N SER A 114 -1.93 9.14 -17.30
CA SER A 114 -0.63 8.88 -16.68
C SER A 114 0.48 9.65 -17.38
N ARG A 115 1.56 9.87 -16.65
CA ARG A 115 2.80 10.42 -17.18
C ARG A 115 3.95 9.46 -16.93
N PRO A 116 5.06 9.57 -17.68
CA PRO A 116 6.26 8.80 -17.32
C PRO A 116 6.81 9.24 -15.97
N LEU A 117 7.46 8.33 -15.26
CA LEU A 117 8.25 8.66 -14.08
C LEU A 117 9.39 9.60 -14.50
N THR A 118 9.69 10.58 -13.66
CA THR A 118 10.82 11.47 -13.90
C THR A 118 12.13 10.76 -13.60
N GLU A 119 13.25 11.33 -14.10
CA GLU A 119 14.59 10.80 -13.81
C GLU A 119 14.86 10.75 -12.31
N GLU A 120 14.45 11.78 -11.57
CA GLU A 120 14.64 11.83 -10.12
C GLU A 120 13.83 10.75 -9.41
N GLU A 121 12.58 10.56 -9.81
CA GLU A 121 11.72 9.50 -9.28
C GLU A 121 12.33 8.12 -9.54
N ARG A 122 12.78 7.88 -10.76
CA ARG A 122 13.41 6.61 -11.14
C ARG A 122 14.69 6.34 -10.34
N ALA A 123 15.50 7.36 -10.12
CA ALA A 123 16.74 7.23 -9.35
C ALA A 123 16.46 6.85 -7.90
N ILE A 124 15.44 7.46 -7.30
CA ILE A 124 15.03 7.15 -5.93
C ILE A 124 14.49 5.73 -5.84
N LEU A 125 13.62 5.35 -6.76
CA LEU A 125 13.04 4.01 -6.79
C LEU A 125 14.11 2.93 -7.00
N GLN A 126 15.10 3.21 -7.84
CA GLN A 126 16.20 2.27 -8.04
C GLN A 126 17.02 2.09 -6.76
N ARG A 127 17.27 3.15 -6.00
CA ARG A 127 17.95 3.06 -4.70
C ARG A 127 17.12 2.26 -3.69
N GLU A 128 15.80 2.40 -3.71
CA GLU A 128 14.92 1.59 -2.87
C GLU A 128 15.06 0.11 -3.18
N LEU A 129 15.06 -0.27 -4.45
CA LEU A 129 15.26 -1.66 -4.86
C LEU A 129 16.63 -2.18 -4.43
N ASP A 130 17.68 -1.38 -4.60
CA ASP A 130 19.05 -1.79 -4.31
C ASP A 130 19.30 -1.93 -2.81
N GLY A 131 18.59 -1.18 -1.98
CA GLY A 131 18.69 -1.21 -0.53
C GLY A 131 17.80 -2.24 0.15
N ALA A 132 16.97 -2.89 -0.62
CA ALA A 132 15.98 -3.83 -0.07
C ALA A 132 16.62 -5.17 0.35
#